data_f1505eab356b7f66e9758ac8ed86eb7e
#
_entry.id   f1505eab356b7f66e9758ac8ed86eb7e
#
_cell.length_a   1.000
_cell.length_b   1.000
_cell.length_c   1.000
_cell.angle_alpha   90.00
_cell.angle_beta   90.00
_cell.angle_gamma   90.00
#
_symmetry.space_group_name_H-M   'P 1'
#
loop_
_entity.id
_entity.type
_entity.pdbx_description
1 polymer ?
#
loop_
_entity_poly.entity_id
_entity_poly.type
_entity_poly.pdbx_seq_one_letter_code
_entity_poly.pdbx_strand_id
1 'polypeptide(L)'
;MKKPKTAFILIALVVVLSIFFFFFPLKDISKNIPIIRSFYRNTTLEVTTPNGKASVEIDGKEYGETPSNITNLVSGKYRVKLTRESETGEFYKPHLFNIELTKNSTSRINIEIGPDDNLHGFILFYTEDNTIKRGSARLTLTSNAEETKVFINKEFQDTTPITNLTLAQGEYNIELKTEGYEDLVFPIVLREGHVLNIKAYQFPIPITFEIQGK
;
A
#
# COMPACT_ATOMS: atom_id res chain seq x y z
N MET A 1 -32.20 51.85 17.85
CA MET A 1 -31.03 50.98 17.83
C MET A 1 -31.43 49.55 18.21
N LYS A 2 -31.60 48.66 17.21
CA LYS A 2 -31.92 47.22 17.44
C LYS A 2 -31.01 46.39 16.52
N LYS A 3 -29.78 46.05 16.93
CA LYS A 3 -28.91 45.10 16.23
C LYS A 3 -27.99 44.29 17.16
N PRO A 4 -28.45 43.59 18.23
CA PRO A 4 -27.61 42.54 18.84
C PRO A 4 -27.99 41.14 18.41
N LYS A 5 -29.17 40.89 17.82
CA LYS A 5 -29.65 39.55 17.52
C LYS A 5 -28.83 38.80 16.44
N THR A 6 -28.40 39.52 15.40
CA THR A 6 -27.59 38.90 14.31
C THR A 6 -26.19 38.55 14.75
N ALA A 7 -25.54 39.34 15.58
CA ALA A 7 -24.21 39.00 16.13
C ALA A 7 -24.23 37.76 17.04
N PHE A 8 -25.28 37.65 17.87
CA PHE A 8 -25.47 36.50 18.76
C PHE A 8 -25.73 35.22 17.98
N ILE A 9 -26.53 35.28 16.90
CA ILE A 9 -26.77 34.13 16.00
C ILE A 9 -25.49 33.71 15.31
N LEU A 10 -24.65 34.66 14.83
CA LEU A 10 -23.36 34.32 14.22
C LEU A 10 -22.39 33.68 15.18
N ILE A 11 -22.30 34.16 16.41
CA ILE A 11 -21.44 33.56 17.44
C ILE A 11 -21.94 32.16 17.80
N ALA A 12 -23.24 31.95 17.99
CA ALA A 12 -23.82 30.66 18.25
C ALA A 12 -23.54 29.66 17.09
N LEU A 13 -23.65 30.11 15.84
CA LEU A 13 -23.34 29.28 14.66
C LEU A 13 -21.87 28.87 14.63
N VAL A 14 -20.97 29.80 14.91
CA VAL A 14 -19.50 29.49 14.96
C VAL A 14 -19.19 28.49 16.07
N VAL A 15 -19.79 28.62 17.24
CA VAL A 15 -19.60 27.70 18.35
C VAL A 15 -20.13 26.30 17.99
N VAL A 16 -21.33 26.21 17.40
CA VAL A 16 -21.90 24.94 16.97
C VAL A 16 -21.05 24.26 15.89
N LEU A 17 -20.57 25.03 14.90
CA LEU A 17 -19.65 24.52 13.88
C LEU A 17 -18.30 24.07 14.48
N SER A 18 -17.76 24.78 15.45
CA SER A 18 -16.52 24.40 16.11
C SER A 18 -16.68 23.10 16.91
N ILE A 19 -17.79 22.93 17.63
CA ILE A 19 -18.11 21.70 18.35
C ILE A 19 -18.30 20.54 17.35
N PHE A 20 -19.01 20.78 16.26
CA PHE A 20 -19.21 19.78 15.21
C PHE A 20 -17.87 19.29 14.63
N PHE A 21 -16.97 20.20 14.24
CA PHE A 21 -15.65 19.82 13.70
C PHE A 21 -14.72 19.22 14.73
N PHE A 22 -14.92 19.45 16.01
CA PHE A 22 -14.15 18.79 17.08
C PHE A 22 -14.53 17.31 17.24
N PHE A 23 -15.81 16.98 17.14
CA PHE A 23 -16.29 15.60 17.25
C PHE A 23 -16.25 14.83 15.94
N PHE A 24 -16.30 15.51 14.80
CA PHE A 24 -16.25 14.90 13.47
C PHE A 24 -15.00 15.37 12.71
N PRO A 25 -13.88 14.68 12.82
CA PRO A 25 -12.66 15.04 12.13
C PRO A 25 -12.90 15.12 10.62
N LEU A 26 -12.48 16.20 9.99
CA LEU A 26 -12.66 16.51 8.57
C LEU A 26 -12.25 15.39 7.61
N LYS A 27 -11.31 14.52 8.04
CA LYS A 27 -10.87 13.33 7.28
C LYS A 27 -11.99 12.35 6.98
N ASP A 28 -12.96 12.19 7.87
CA ASP A 28 -14.06 11.23 7.69
C ASP A 28 -15.24 11.86 6.95
N ILE A 29 -15.43 13.17 7.11
CA ILE A 29 -16.46 13.93 6.40
C ILE A 29 -16.11 14.05 4.91
N SER A 30 -14.85 14.27 4.57
CA SER A 30 -14.40 14.43 3.17
C SER A 30 -14.62 13.17 2.31
N LYS A 31 -14.65 11.99 2.91
CA LYS A 31 -14.93 10.72 2.22
C LYS A 31 -16.39 10.63 1.73
N ASN A 32 -17.31 11.31 2.39
CA ASN A 32 -18.76 11.18 2.16
C ASN A 32 -19.41 12.33 1.42
N ILE A 33 -18.71 13.47 1.23
CA ILE A 33 -19.26 14.62 0.51
C ILE A 33 -18.87 14.56 -0.97
N PRO A 34 -19.81 14.37 -1.92
CA PRO A 34 -19.50 14.19 -3.35
C PRO A 34 -18.69 15.32 -3.98
N ILE A 35 -18.93 16.57 -3.56
CA ILE A 35 -18.27 17.76 -4.10
C ILE A 35 -16.81 17.82 -3.68
N ILE A 36 -16.48 17.46 -2.43
CA ILE A 36 -15.12 17.44 -1.91
C ILE A 36 -14.35 16.25 -2.48
N ARG A 37 -15.05 15.14 -2.71
CA ARG A 37 -14.50 13.90 -3.28
C ARG A 37 -13.85 14.11 -4.65
N SER A 38 -14.34 15.04 -5.47
CA SER A 38 -13.78 15.33 -6.81
C SER A 38 -12.40 16.02 -6.75
N PHE A 39 -12.08 16.75 -5.68
CA PHE A 39 -10.79 17.44 -5.50
C PHE A 39 -9.67 16.52 -4.96
N TYR A 40 -10.01 15.35 -4.43
CA TYR A 40 -9.06 14.41 -3.79
C TYR A 40 -8.85 13.13 -4.58
N ARG A 41 -9.39 13.02 -5.80
CA ARG A 41 -9.40 11.82 -6.63
C ARG A 41 -8.21 11.76 -7.59
N ASN A 42 -7.00 11.68 -7.09
CA ASN A 42 -5.82 11.49 -7.94
C ASN A 42 -4.94 10.37 -7.44
N THR A 43 -5.53 9.35 -6.84
CA THR A 43 -4.82 8.15 -6.43
C THR A 43 -5.19 7.00 -7.34
N THR A 44 -4.22 6.17 -7.64
CA THR A 44 -4.39 4.93 -8.39
C THR A 44 -3.90 3.76 -7.56
N LEU A 45 -4.65 2.68 -7.57
CA LEU A 45 -4.22 1.39 -7.05
C LEU A 45 -4.19 0.38 -8.18
N GLU A 46 -3.00 -0.09 -8.53
CA GLU A 46 -2.78 -1.20 -9.44
C GLU A 46 -2.72 -2.51 -8.64
N VAL A 47 -3.53 -3.49 -9.02
CA VAL A 47 -3.56 -4.81 -8.38
C VAL A 47 -3.35 -5.87 -9.44
N THR A 48 -2.32 -6.67 -9.29
CA THR A 48 -1.98 -7.76 -10.21
C THR A 48 -1.66 -9.03 -9.44
N THR A 49 -2.01 -10.17 -10.04
CA THR A 49 -1.62 -11.51 -9.60
C THR A 49 -0.95 -12.19 -10.78
N PRO A 50 0.38 -12.39 -10.78
CA PRO A 50 1.13 -12.88 -11.95
C PRO A 50 0.63 -14.23 -12.48
N ASN A 51 0.33 -15.18 -11.60
CA ASN A 51 -0.13 -16.52 -11.98
C ASN A 51 -1.53 -16.78 -11.42
N GLY A 52 -2.55 -16.50 -12.24
CA GLY A 52 -3.94 -16.71 -11.90
C GLY A 52 -4.70 -15.40 -11.71
N LYS A 53 -5.95 -15.53 -11.29
CA LYS A 53 -6.84 -14.41 -11.01
C LYS A 53 -7.23 -14.37 -9.54
N ALA A 54 -7.47 -13.19 -9.04
CA ALA A 54 -8.00 -12.98 -7.69
C ALA A 54 -9.09 -11.92 -7.74
N SER A 55 -10.15 -12.10 -6.98
CA SER A 55 -11.13 -11.06 -6.73
C SER A 55 -10.53 -9.99 -5.82
N VAL A 56 -10.87 -8.73 -6.09
CA VAL A 56 -10.36 -7.54 -5.38
C VAL A 56 -11.50 -6.88 -4.63
N GLU A 57 -11.40 -6.83 -3.31
CA GLU A 57 -12.33 -6.13 -2.43
C GLU A 57 -11.58 -5.02 -1.67
N ILE A 58 -12.11 -3.80 -1.62
CA ILE A 58 -11.54 -2.68 -0.89
C ILE A 58 -12.57 -2.16 0.11
N ASP A 59 -12.25 -2.20 1.41
CA ASP A 59 -13.13 -1.79 2.51
C ASP A 59 -14.54 -2.42 2.41
N GLY A 60 -14.62 -3.71 2.02
CA GLY A 60 -15.88 -4.46 1.87
C GLY A 60 -16.63 -4.24 0.56
N LYS A 61 -16.08 -3.46 -0.38
CA LYS A 61 -16.66 -3.24 -1.70
C LYS A 61 -15.86 -3.96 -2.78
N GLU A 62 -16.54 -4.71 -3.64
CA GLU A 62 -15.93 -5.39 -4.77
C GLU A 62 -15.52 -4.43 -5.89
N TYR A 63 -14.35 -4.69 -6.49
CA TYR A 63 -13.76 -3.93 -7.60
C TYR A 63 -13.41 -4.82 -8.80
N GLY A 64 -13.91 -6.05 -8.84
CA GLY A 64 -13.68 -7.02 -9.90
C GLY A 64 -12.45 -7.90 -9.66
N GLU A 65 -11.86 -8.40 -10.72
CA GLU A 65 -10.75 -9.35 -10.70
C GLU A 65 -9.43 -8.71 -11.13
N THR A 66 -8.32 -9.35 -10.75
CA THR A 66 -6.98 -8.98 -11.25
C THR A 66 -6.76 -9.45 -12.70
N PRO A 67 -5.99 -8.69 -13.50
CA PRO A 67 -5.38 -7.39 -13.19
C PRO A 67 -6.41 -6.27 -13.12
N SER A 68 -6.32 -5.42 -12.10
CA SER A 68 -7.24 -4.31 -11.89
C SER A 68 -6.50 -2.99 -11.71
N ASN A 69 -6.97 -1.95 -12.36
CA ASN A 69 -6.46 -0.58 -12.23
C ASN A 69 -7.57 0.31 -11.67
N ILE A 70 -7.53 0.54 -10.38
CA ILE A 70 -8.58 1.24 -9.63
C ILE A 70 -8.16 2.70 -9.48
N THR A 71 -8.84 3.57 -10.22
CA THR A 71 -8.57 5.00 -10.24
C THR A 71 -9.57 5.78 -9.39
N ASN A 72 -9.25 7.04 -9.11
CA ASN A 72 -10.15 7.96 -8.42
C ASN A 72 -10.56 7.55 -7.00
N LEU A 73 -9.71 6.81 -6.30
CA LEU A 73 -9.85 6.61 -4.87
C LEU A 73 -9.44 7.89 -4.14
N VAL A 74 -10.05 8.16 -3.01
CA VAL A 74 -9.65 9.26 -2.14
C VAL A 74 -8.36 8.88 -1.40
N SER A 75 -7.41 9.81 -1.22
CA SER A 75 -6.23 9.52 -0.39
C SER A 75 -6.64 9.09 1.03
N GLY A 76 -5.97 8.10 1.57
CA GLY A 76 -6.27 7.55 2.89
C GLY A 76 -5.85 6.09 3.05
N LYS A 77 -6.19 5.52 4.19
CA LYS A 77 -5.90 4.11 4.50
C LYS A 77 -7.04 3.22 4.03
N TYR A 78 -6.68 2.11 3.42
CA TYR A 78 -7.59 1.13 2.86
C TYR A 78 -7.19 -0.28 3.27
N ARG A 79 -8.19 -1.13 3.41
CA ARG A 79 -8.02 -2.57 3.55
C ARG A 79 -8.37 -3.24 2.23
N VAL A 80 -7.38 -3.82 1.59
CA VAL A 80 -7.55 -4.57 0.34
C VAL A 80 -7.54 -6.05 0.65
N LYS A 81 -8.59 -6.74 0.22
CA LYS A 81 -8.71 -8.20 0.33
C LYS A 81 -8.57 -8.80 -1.06
N LEU A 82 -7.66 -9.74 -1.19
CA LEU A 82 -7.50 -10.56 -2.39
C LEU A 82 -7.92 -11.99 -2.10
N THR A 83 -8.74 -12.55 -2.96
CA THR A 83 -9.16 -13.96 -2.89
C THR A 83 -8.87 -14.59 -4.23
N ARG A 84 -7.91 -15.53 -4.28
CA ARG A 84 -7.56 -16.24 -5.52
C ARG A 84 -8.73 -17.11 -5.94
N GLU A 85 -9.06 -17.05 -7.23
CA GLU A 85 -10.02 -17.95 -7.84
C GLU A 85 -9.40 -19.35 -8.00
N SER A 86 -10.13 -20.35 -7.60
CA SER A 86 -9.76 -21.75 -7.76
C SER A 86 -11.00 -22.57 -8.08
N GLU A 87 -10.89 -23.48 -9.02
CA GLU A 87 -11.98 -24.41 -9.35
C GLU A 87 -12.33 -25.34 -8.18
N THR A 88 -11.38 -25.57 -7.27
CA THR A 88 -11.54 -26.45 -6.12
C THR A 88 -11.72 -25.75 -4.78
N GLY A 89 -11.59 -24.41 -4.73
CA GLY A 89 -11.96 -23.56 -3.59
C GLY A 89 -11.17 -23.72 -2.27
N GLU A 90 -10.46 -24.82 -2.07
CA GLU A 90 -9.96 -25.20 -0.74
C GLU A 90 -8.48 -24.88 -0.47
N PHE A 91 -7.70 -24.54 -1.50
CA PHE A 91 -6.25 -24.39 -1.35
C PHE A 91 -5.76 -22.98 -1.06
N TYR A 92 -6.57 -21.96 -1.31
CA TYR A 92 -6.14 -20.57 -1.22
C TYR A 92 -6.95 -19.80 -0.19
N LYS A 93 -6.28 -19.20 0.76
CA LYS A 93 -6.91 -18.34 1.76
C LYS A 93 -7.05 -16.90 1.23
N PRO A 94 -8.08 -16.17 1.65
CA PRO A 94 -8.16 -14.74 1.41
C PRO A 94 -7.07 -13.99 2.18
N HIS A 95 -6.39 -13.05 1.52
CA HIS A 95 -5.35 -12.23 2.13
C HIS A 95 -5.80 -10.78 2.28
N LEU A 96 -5.50 -10.18 3.44
CA LEU A 96 -5.86 -8.81 3.80
C LEU A 96 -4.61 -7.94 3.87
N PHE A 97 -4.59 -6.86 3.11
CA PHE A 97 -3.49 -5.91 3.07
C PHE A 97 -3.96 -4.53 3.49
N ASN A 98 -3.23 -3.91 4.41
CA ASN A 98 -3.44 -2.51 4.76
C ASN A 98 -2.46 -1.66 3.96
N ILE A 99 -3.00 -0.73 3.17
CA ILE A 99 -2.24 0.19 2.34
C ILE A 99 -2.64 1.62 2.62
N GLU A 100 -1.76 2.55 2.30
CA GLU A 100 -2.07 3.98 2.32
C GLU A 100 -1.98 4.53 0.89
N LEU A 101 -3.03 5.21 0.45
CA LEU A 101 -3.07 5.87 -0.84
C LEU A 101 -2.80 7.36 -0.65
N THR A 102 -1.71 7.83 -1.23
CA THR A 102 -1.30 9.23 -1.20
C THR A 102 -1.75 9.94 -2.48
N LYS A 103 -2.13 11.19 -2.35
CA LYS A 103 -2.55 12.03 -3.48
C LYS A 103 -1.50 12.05 -4.59
N ASN A 104 -1.96 12.01 -5.84
CA ASN A 104 -1.11 12.03 -7.04
C ASN A 104 -0.08 10.88 -7.09
N SER A 105 -0.35 9.77 -6.43
CA SER A 105 0.52 8.60 -6.46
C SER A 105 -0.22 7.36 -6.96
N THR A 106 0.58 6.41 -7.47
CA THR A 106 0.14 5.07 -7.81
C THR A 106 0.71 4.11 -6.78
N SER A 107 -0.16 3.48 -6.02
CA SER A 107 0.21 2.35 -5.17
C SER A 107 0.03 1.06 -5.95
N ARG A 108 0.83 0.06 -5.66
CA ARG A 108 0.84 -1.19 -6.41
C ARG A 108 0.82 -2.38 -5.47
N ILE A 109 -0.05 -3.34 -5.78
CA ILE A 109 -0.06 -4.69 -5.21
C ILE A 109 0.24 -5.63 -6.37
N ASN A 110 1.38 -6.30 -6.31
CA ASN A 110 1.76 -7.34 -7.26
C ASN A 110 2.08 -8.57 -6.45
N ILE A 111 1.09 -9.44 -6.26
CA ILE A 111 1.16 -10.57 -5.35
C ILE A 111 0.66 -11.82 -6.06
N GLU A 112 1.51 -12.83 -6.13
CA GLU A 112 1.10 -14.20 -6.40
C GLU A 112 0.64 -14.85 -5.09
N ILE A 113 -0.56 -15.45 -5.12
CA ILE A 113 -1.13 -16.15 -3.99
C ILE A 113 -0.88 -17.63 -4.18
N GLY A 114 -0.04 -18.20 -3.35
CA GLY A 114 0.24 -19.64 -3.27
C GLY A 114 -0.72 -20.39 -2.35
N PRO A 115 -0.52 -21.70 -2.19
CA PRO A 115 -1.25 -22.50 -1.22
C PRO A 115 -1.06 -21.97 0.21
N ASP A 116 -2.05 -22.21 1.05
CA ASP A 116 -2.08 -21.75 2.44
C ASP A 116 -1.89 -20.23 2.58
N ASP A 117 -0.88 -19.80 3.32
CA ASP A 117 -0.56 -18.39 3.58
C ASP A 117 0.66 -17.92 2.76
N ASN A 118 1.10 -18.71 1.77
CA ASN A 118 2.26 -18.39 0.97
C ASN A 118 1.95 -17.28 -0.05
N LEU A 119 2.79 -16.28 -0.07
CA LEU A 119 2.72 -15.14 -0.99
C LEU A 119 4.07 -14.91 -1.66
N HIS A 120 4.06 -14.48 -2.93
CA HIS A 120 5.26 -14.02 -3.63
C HIS A 120 4.97 -12.72 -4.35
N GLY A 121 5.84 -11.73 -4.17
CA GLY A 121 5.70 -10.42 -4.81
C GLY A 121 5.81 -9.28 -3.82
N PHE A 122 5.14 -8.17 -4.09
CA PHE A 122 5.31 -6.97 -3.29
C PHE A 122 4.06 -6.10 -3.25
N ILE A 123 4.00 -5.29 -2.20
CA ILE A 123 3.07 -4.17 -2.05
C ILE A 123 3.91 -2.93 -1.87
N LEU A 124 3.63 -1.89 -2.67
CA LEU A 124 4.27 -0.59 -2.52
C LEU A 124 3.25 0.54 -2.45
N PHE A 125 3.50 1.49 -1.58
CA PHE A 125 2.72 2.70 -1.44
C PHE A 125 3.57 3.85 -0.91
N TYR A 126 3.13 5.08 -1.20
CA TYR A 126 3.85 6.29 -0.81
C TYR A 126 3.18 6.95 0.38
N THR A 127 4.00 7.55 1.26
CA THR A 127 3.54 8.47 2.30
C THR A 127 4.31 9.79 2.17
N GLU A 128 3.65 10.93 2.33
CA GLU A 128 4.31 12.23 2.30
C GLU A 128 5.12 12.45 3.57
N ASP A 129 6.33 13.00 3.41
CA ASP A 129 7.19 13.38 4.54
C ASP A 129 7.90 14.71 4.22
N ASN A 130 7.39 15.78 4.80
CA ASN A 130 7.90 17.13 4.61
C ASN A 130 9.29 17.37 5.25
N THR A 131 9.83 16.40 5.98
CA THR A 131 11.19 16.48 6.57
C THR A 131 12.28 16.02 5.61
N ILE A 132 11.91 15.43 4.48
CA ILE A 132 12.85 14.93 3.47
C ILE A 132 13.45 16.12 2.70
N LYS A 133 14.78 16.10 2.55
CA LYS A 133 15.50 17.13 1.80
C LYS A 133 15.10 17.11 0.32
N ARG A 134 15.13 18.27 -0.30
CA ARG A 134 14.88 18.43 -1.74
C ARG A 134 15.76 17.50 -2.57
N GLY A 135 15.20 16.89 -3.61
CA GLY A 135 15.89 15.94 -4.47
C GLY A 135 16.06 14.54 -3.90
N SER A 136 15.54 14.31 -2.68
CA SER A 136 15.67 13.03 -1.98
C SER A 136 14.30 12.39 -1.71
N ALA A 137 14.33 11.08 -1.44
CA ALA A 137 13.23 10.27 -0.96
C ALA A 137 13.72 9.32 0.13
N ARG A 138 12.80 8.67 0.83
CA ARG A 138 13.14 7.59 1.76
C ARG A 138 12.52 6.28 1.32
N LEU A 139 13.21 5.20 1.62
CA LEU A 139 12.77 3.83 1.41
C LEU A 139 12.61 3.12 2.75
N THR A 140 11.47 2.49 2.95
CA THR A 140 11.21 1.55 4.03
C THR A 140 10.80 0.23 3.40
N LEU A 141 11.50 -0.87 3.75
CA LEU A 141 11.29 -2.18 3.14
C LEU A 141 11.28 -3.27 4.21
N THR A 142 10.25 -4.10 4.19
CA THR A 142 10.10 -5.29 5.03
C THR A 142 9.87 -6.52 4.18
N SER A 143 10.27 -7.70 4.68
CA SER A 143 10.03 -9.00 4.05
C SER A 143 9.30 -9.94 5.01
N ASN A 144 8.60 -10.94 4.47
CA ASN A 144 8.06 -12.07 5.25
C ASN A 144 9.15 -13.08 5.66
N ALA A 145 10.29 -13.08 4.96
CA ALA A 145 11.44 -13.90 5.28
C ALA A 145 12.44 -13.12 6.14
N GLU A 146 13.02 -13.78 7.12
CA GLU A 146 14.04 -13.20 7.99
C GLU A 146 15.37 -13.02 7.24
N GLU A 147 16.18 -12.04 7.66
CA GLU A 147 17.52 -11.77 7.11
C GLU A 147 17.57 -11.65 5.58
N THR A 148 16.50 -11.16 4.96
CA THR A 148 16.45 -10.93 3.53
C THR A 148 17.48 -9.89 3.11
N LYS A 149 18.44 -10.25 2.27
CA LYS A 149 19.44 -9.34 1.70
C LYS A 149 18.79 -8.47 0.63
N VAL A 150 19.02 -7.16 0.73
CA VAL A 150 18.47 -6.15 -0.17
C VAL A 150 19.57 -5.60 -1.05
N PHE A 151 19.39 -5.68 -2.36
CA PHE A 151 20.26 -5.05 -3.35
C PHE A 151 19.47 -3.96 -4.08
N ILE A 152 20.10 -2.82 -4.27
CA ILE A 152 19.57 -1.71 -5.06
C ILE A 152 20.50 -1.50 -6.26
N ASN A 153 19.97 -1.62 -7.47
CA ASN A 153 20.77 -1.59 -8.71
C ASN A 153 21.95 -2.58 -8.68
N LYS A 154 21.71 -3.79 -8.12
CA LYS A 154 22.71 -4.87 -7.94
C LYS A 154 23.77 -4.62 -6.86
N GLU A 155 23.74 -3.50 -6.16
CA GLU A 155 24.64 -3.21 -5.06
C GLU A 155 23.96 -3.58 -3.73
N PHE A 156 24.66 -4.38 -2.92
CA PHE A 156 24.17 -4.74 -1.58
C PHE A 156 24.05 -3.49 -0.71
N GLN A 157 22.89 -3.34 -0.07
CA GLN A 157 22.62 -2.22 0.81
C GLN A 157 22.59 -2.63 2.28
N ASP A 158 21.71 -3.59 2.62
CA ASP A 158 21.49 -4.04 4.00
C ASP A 158 20.61 -5.31 3.98
N THR A 159 20.23 -5.79 5.16
CA THR A 159 19.20 -6.82 5.37
C THR A 159 17.90 -6.18 5.86
N THR A 160 16.77 -6.85 5.59
CA THR A 160 15.47 -6.38 6.11
C THR A 160 15.38 -6.53 7.63
N PRO A 161 14.66 -5.64 8.32
CA PRO A 161 13.91 -4.49 7.81
C PRO A 161 14.79 -3.27 7.53
N ILE A 162 14.67 -2.67 6.33
CA ILE A 162 15.26 -1.36 6.06
C ILE A 162 14.26 -0.28 6.48
N THR A 163 14.72 0.69 7.26
CA THR A 163 13.86 1.78 7.74
C THR A 163 14.48 3.13 7.39
N ASN A 164 13.71 3.95 6.65
CA ASN A 164 14.07 5.34 6.32
C ASN A 164 15.44 5.50 5.60
N LEU A 165 15.82 4.56 4.74
CA LEU A 165 17.01 4.70 3.89
C LEU A 165 16.81 5.89 2.94
N THR A 166 17.68 6.89 3.05
CA THR A 166 17.61 8.11 2.22
C THR A 166 18.37 7.89 0.93
N LEU A 167 17.70 8.08 -0.20
CA LEU A 167 18.24 7.97 -1.54
C LEU A 167 17.85 9.19 -2.38
N ALA A 168 18.53 9.43 -3.50
CA ALA A 168 18.08 10.42 -4.47
C ALA A 168 16.73 10.00 -5.08
N GLN A 169 15.92 10.98 -5.52
CA GLN A 169 14.75 10.65 -6.33
C GLN A 169 15.19 10.00 -7.64
N GLY A 170 14.43 9.03 -8.16
CA GLY A 170 14.77 8.34 -9.40
C GLY A 170 14.21 6.93 -9.48
N GLU A 171 14.60 6.24 -10.53
CA GLU A 171 14.23 4.85 -10.78
C GLU A 171 15.33 3.91 -10.27
N TYR A 172 14.92 2.82 -9.62
CA TYR A 172 15.81 1.81 -9.06
C TYR A 172 15.24 0.43 -9.29
N ASN A 173 16.12 -0.57 -9.34
CA ASN A 173 15.75 -1.98 -9.25
C ASN A 173 16.05 -2.50 -7.85
N ILE A 174 15.06 -3.09 -7.22
CA ILE A 174 15.20 -3.84 -5.96
C ILE A 174 15.35 -5.32 -6.29
N GLU A 175 16.32 -5.96 -5.66
CA GLU A 175 16.51 -7.41 -5.69
C GLU A 175 16.60 -7.91 -4.25
N LEU A 176 15.78 -8.88 -3.91
CA LEU A 176 15.70 -9.49 -2.58
C LEU A 176 16.13 -10.94 -2.65
N LYS A 177 17.08 -11.32 -1.79
CA LYS A 177 17.63 -12.68 -1.70
C LYS A 177 17.59 -13.18 -0.28
N THR A 178 16.99 -14.34 -0.10
CA THR A 178 16.93 -15.05 1.18
C THR A 178 17.23 -16.50 0.96
N GLU A 179 18.06 -17.10 1.80
CA GLU A 179 18.37 -18.52 1.71
C GLU A 179 17.10 -19.36 1.93
N GLY A 180 16.86 -20.33 1.04
CA GLY A 180 15.66 -21.17 1.07
C GLY A 180 14.38 -20.51 0.54
N TYR A 181 14.48 -19.33 -0.08
CA TYR A 181 13.36 -18.64 -0.70
C TYR A 181 13.66 -18.26 -2.15
N GLU A 182 12.62 -18.09 -2.95
CA GLU A 182 12.73 -17.58 -4.32
C GLU A 182 13.17 -16.12 -4.33
N ASP A 183 14.08 -15.76 -5.23
CA ASP A 183 14.51 -14.38 -5.43
C ASP A 183 13.36 -13.52 -5.93
N LEU A 184 13.30 -12.25 -5.48
CA LEU A 184 12.28 -11.29 -5.92
C LEU A 184 12.96 -10.05 -6.49
N VAL A 185 12.65 -9.72 -7.76
CA VAL A 185 13.21 -8.55 -8.46
C VAL A 185 12.09 -7.69 -9.02
N PHE A 186 12.14 -6.39 -8.75
CA PHE A 186 11.13 -5.44 -9.26
C PHE A 186 11.65 -4.00 -9.32
N PRO A 187 11.14 -3.20 -10.28
CA PRO A 187 11.47 -1.79 -10.38
C PRO A 187 10.65 -0.94 -9.41
N ILE A 188 11.27 0.11 -8.91
CA ILE A 188 10.64 1.13 -8.08
C ILE A 188 10.96 2.53 -8.58
N VAL A 189 10.12 3.50 -8.21
CA VAL A 189 10.37 4.93 -8.43
C VAL A 189 10.36 5.64 -7.08
N LEU A 190 11.48 6.26 -6.73
CA LEU A 190 11.56 7.11 -5.55
C LEU A 190 11.17 8.55 -5.90
N ARG A 191 10.21 9.12 -5.17
CA ARG A 191 9.66 10.45 -5.40
C ARG A 191 10.12 11.41 -4.33
N GLU A 192 10.56 12.60 -4.75
CA GLU A 192 10.93 13.68 -3.83
C GLU A 192 9.85 13.92 -2.76
N GLY A 193 10.28 14.06 -1.52
CA GLY A 193 9.38 14.37 -0.39
C GLY A 193 8.48 13.22 0.05
N HIS A 194 8.74 11.99 -0.42
CA HIS A 194 7.95 10.83 -0.05
C HIS A 194 8.81 9.72 0.54
N VAL A 195 8.19 8.97 1.44
CA VAL A 195 8.67 7.65 1.84
C VAL A 195 7.99 6.61 0.98
N LEU A 196 8.75 5.81 0.26
CA LEU A 196 8.25 4.61 -0.40
C LEU A 196 8.26 3.47 0.61
N ASN A 197 7.09 2.93 0.92
CA ASN A 197 6.90 1.80 1.80
C ASN A 197 6.71 0.54 0.97
N ILE A 198 7.53 -0.47 1.22
CA ILE A 198 7.49 -1.76 0.52
C ILE A 198 7.31 -2.88 1.53
N LYS A 199 6.35 -3.76 1.27
CA LYS A 199 6.20 -5.06 1.92
C LYS A 199 6.42 -6.13 0.87
N ALA A 200 7.49 -6.88 1.01
CA ALA A 200 7.85 -7.95 0.11
C ALA A 200 7.47 -9.31 0.70
N TYR A 201 7.21 -10.24 -0.19
CA TYR A 201 6.86 -11.62 0.13
C TYR A 201 7.63 -12.54 -0.82
N GLN A 202 8.22 -13.59 -0.28
CA GLN A 202 8.98 -14.59 -1.05
C GLN A 202 8.43 -15.97 -0.75
N PHE A 203 8.26 -16.80 -1.79
CA PHE A 203 7.91 -18.20 -1.60
C PHE A 203 9.09 -18.98 -1.02
N PRO A 204 8.86 -19.84 -0.04
CA PRO A 204 9.87 -20.81 0.36
C PRO A 204 10.12 -21.81 -0.78
N ILE A 205 11.39 -22.12 -1.02
CA ILE A 205 11.78 -23.17 -1.98
C ILE A 205 11.50 -24.53 -1.33
N PRO A 206 10.68 -25.41 -1.94
CA PRO A 206 10.39 -26.73 -1.38
C PRO A 206 11.65 -27.57 -1.23
N ILE A 207 11.86 -28.14 -0.05
CA ILE A 207 12.96 -29.07 0.19
C ILE A 207 12.54 -30.44 -0.36
N THR A 208 13.23 -30.91 -1.40
CA THR A 208 13.05 -32.27 -1.94
C THR A 208 13.99 -33.21 -1.22
N PHE A 209 13.46 -34.18 -0.47
CA PHE A 209 14.25 -35.24 0.12
C PHE A 209 14.37 -36.38 -0.89
N GLU A 210 15.57 -36.64 -1.40
CA GLU A 210 15.85 -37.92 -2.09
C GLU A 210 16.03 -39.05 -1.05
N ILE A 211 15.08 -39.96 -0.98
CA ILE A 211 15.26 -41.21 -0.20
C ILE A 211 16.20 -42.09 -1.00
N GLN A 212 17.49 -42.09 -0.65
CA GLN A 212 18.40 -43.12 -1.14
C GLN A 212 17.99 -44.48 -0.54
N GLY A 213 17.26 -45.25 -1.34
CA GLY A 213 16.98 -46.63 -1.02
C GLY A 213 18.28 -47.44 -1.00
N LYS A 214 18.56 -48.15 0.12
CA LYS A 214 19.59 -49.17 0.23
C LYS A 214 19.15 -50.44 -0.45
#